data_e37e50ca057435e73b39d182316ba9d8
#
_entry.id   e37e50ca057435e73b39d182316ba9d8
#
_cell.length_a   1.000
_cell.length_b   1.000
_cell.length_c   1.000
_cell.angle_alpha   90.00
_cell.angle_beta   90.00
_cell.angle_gamma   90.00
#
_symmetry.space_group_name_H-M   'P 1'
#
loop_
_entity.id
_entity.type
_entity.pdbx_description
1 polymer ?
#
loop_
_entity_poly.entity_id
_entity_poly.type
_entity_poly.pdbx_seq_one_letter_code
_entity_poly.pdbx_strand_id
1 'polypeptide(L)'
;MSILIISEPNDIHAHSIITALGKHKVNDVHSLDFSNFSALMSMNLALSARDSGKFWLQIGQNKLIDSTEISAVWWRRPQNYRQHIQSLEPLSRHFAMTEPASMLHGLWQDNHCLWVNNV
;
A
#
# COMPACT_ATOMS: atom_id res chain seq x y z
N MET A 1 13.86 -0.70 -7.78
CA MET A 1 13.43 0.60 -7.24
C MET A 1 11.98 0.81 -7.61
N SER A 2 11.11 0.83 -6.61
CA SER A 2 9.66 0.89 -6.82
C SER A 2 9.07 2.18 -6.26
N ILE A 3 8.08 2.73 -6.96
CA ILE A 3 7.30 3.87 -6.51
C ILE A 3 5.87 3.40 -6.25
N LEU A 4 5.33 3.72 -5.08
CA LEU A 4 3.95 3.39 -4.73
C LEU A 4 3.10 4.65 -4.73
N ILE A 5 1.90 4.55 -5.30
CA ILE A 5 0.88 5.60 -5.26
C ILE A 5 -0.33 5.02 -4.56
N ILE A 6 -0.65 5.56 -3.39
CA ILE A 6 -1.80 5.14 -2.59
C ILE A 6 -2.99 6.03 -2.96
N SER A 7 -3.94 5.48 -3.70
CA SER A 7 -5.06 6.25 -4.20
C SER A 7 -6.25 5.35 -4.59
N GLU A 8 -7.34 5.98 -4.96
CA GLU A 8 -8.49 5.30 -5.56
C GLU A 8 -8.19 4.82 -6.99
N PRO A 9 -8.86 3.76 -7.51
CA PRO A 9 -8.53 3.16 -8.81
C PRO A 9 -8.68 4.11 -9.99
N ASN A 10 -9.62 5.05 -9.92
CA ASN A 10 -9.99 5.95 -11.01
C ASN A 10 -9.44 7.38 -10.83
N ASP A 11 -8.40 7.54 -10.04
CA ASP A 11 -7.77 8.85 -9.82
C ASP A 11 -7.02 9.31 -11.07
N ILE A 12 -7.60 10.28 -11.77
CA ILE A 12 -7.03 10.83 -13.02
C ILE A 12 -5.65 11.50 -12.78
N HIS A 13 -5.44 12.07 -11.61
CA HIS A 13 -4.15 12.70 -11.27
C HIS A 13 -3.06 11.65 -11.06
N ALA A 14 -3.40 10.53 -10.41
CA ALA A 14 -2.48 9.41 -10.27
C ALA A 14 -2.08 8.86 -11.65
N HIS A 15 -3.04 8.68 -12.55
CA HIS A 15 -2.77 8.25 -13.93
C HIS A 15 -1.85 9.23 -14.68
N SER A 16 -2.07 10.54 -14.52
CA SER A 16 -1.24 11.57 -15.14
C SER A 16 0.20 11.50 -14.65
N ILE A 17 0.42 11.29 -13.37
CA ILE A 17 1.77 11.15 -12.78
C ILE A 17 2.44 9.87 -13.25
N ILE A 18 1.73 8.75 -13.32
CA ILE A 18 2.27 7.50 -13.83
C ILE A 18 2.74 7.67 -15.28
N THR A 19 1.93 8.34 -16.10
CA THR A 19 2.28 8.66 -17.49
C THR A 19 3.54 9.53 -17.57
N ALA A 20 3.61 10.57 -16.74
CA ALA A 20 4.77 11.47 -16.70
C ALA A 20 6.05 10.74 -16.26
N LEU A 21 5.97 9.89 -15.25
CA LEU A 21 7.09 9.06 -14.80
C LEU A 21 7.56 8.11 -15.90
N GLY A 22 6.64 7.53 -16.66
CA GLY A 22 6.97 6.69 -17.82
C GLY A 22 7.77 7.44 -18.88
N LYS A 23 7.46 8.73 -19.14
CA LYS A 23 8.25 9.59 -20.04
C LYS A 23 9.68 9.82 -19.55
N HIS A 24 9.90 9.78 -18.26
CA HIS A 24 11.22 9.85 -17.63
C HIS A 24 11.86 8.47 -17.44
N LYS A 25 11.34 7.44 -18.09
CA LYS A 25 11.82 6.04 -18.01
C LYS A 25 11.70 5.42 -16.61
N VAL A 26 10.78 5.90 -15.79
CA VAL A 26 10.44 5.34 -14.49
C VAL A 26 9.18 4.50 -14.66
N ASN A 27 9.34 3.19 -14.77
CA ASN A 27 8.26 2.27 -15.13
C ASN A 27 7.82 1.35 -13.97
N ASP A 28 8.62 1.22 -12.91
CA ASP A 28 8.26 0.41 -11.74
C ASP A 28 7.43 1.23 -10.76
N VAL A 29 6.21 1.56 -11.19
CA VAL A 29 5.25 2.38 -10.46
C VAL A 29 3.97 1.57 -10.24
N HIS A 30 3.51 1.50 -9.00
CA HIS A 30 2.35 0.72 -8.61
C HIS A 30 1.31 1.63 -7.95
N SER A 31 0.10 1.65 -8.50
CA SER A 31 -1.04 2.29 -7.86
C SER A 31 -1.77 1.27 -6.99
N LEU A 32 -1.89 1.58 -5.71
CA LEU A 32 -2.48 0.69 -4.71
C LEU A 32 -3.78 1.29 -4.18
N ASP A 33 -4.83 0.52 -4.26
CA ASP A 33 -6.12 0.82 -3.63
C ASP A 33 -6.29 -0.07 -2.39
N PHE A 34 -6.14 0.52 -1.21
CA PHE A 34 -6.25 -0.20 0.05
C PHE A 34 -7.67 -0.62 0.43
N SER A 35 -8.70 -0.14 -0.27
CA SER A 35 -10.05 -0.67 -0.07
C SER A 35 -10.14 -2.16 -0.38
N ASN A 36 -9.25 -2.67 -1.23
CA ASN A 36 -9.15 -4.07 -1.62
C ASN A 36 -8.07 -4.86 -0.84
N PHE A 37 -7.55 -4.32 0.27
CA PHE A 37 -6.37 -4.87 0.93
C PHE A 37 -6.51 -6.36 1.26
N SER A 38 -7.57 -6.79 1.88
CA SER A 38 -7.74 -8.19 2.26
C SER A 38 -8.19 -9.10 1.12
N ALA A 39 -8.73 -8.56 0.04
CA ALA A 39 -9.26 -9.31 -1.09
C ALA A 39 -8.23 -9.51 -2.21
N LEU A 40 -7.50 -8.45 -2.57
CA LEU A 40 -6.57 -8.43 -3.71
C LEU A 40 -5.12 -8.19 -3.31
N MET A 41 -4.87 -7.82 -2.07
CA MET A 41 -3.55 -7.54 -1.53
C MET A 41 -3.33 -8.28 -0.23
N SER A 42 -2.09 -8.68 0.02
CA SER A 42 -1.66 -9.18 1.32
C SER A 42 -0.29 -8.61 1.67
N MET A 43 0.05 -8.64 2.94
CA MET A 43 1.33 -8.19 3.44
C MET A 43 1.95 -9.27 4.31
N ASN A 44 3.22 -9.53 4.07
CA ASN A 44 4.03 -10.44 4.88
C ASN A 44 5.14 -9.66 5.56
N LEU A 45 5.29 -9.85 6.85
CA LEU A 45 6.28 -9.17 7.67
C LEU A 45 7.30 -10.18 8.19
N ALA A 46 8.58 -9.89 8.01
CA ALA A 46 9.66 -10.63 8.66
C ALA A 46 10.35 -9.73 9.68
N LEU A 47 10.41 -10.20 10.92
CA LEU A 47 11.11 -9.55 12.02
C LEU A 47 12.31 -10.42 12.41
N SER A 48 13.50 -9.85 12.45
CA SER A 48 14.69 -10.51 12.95
C SER A 48 15.49 -9.56 13.82
N ALA A 49 16.40 -10.12 14.65
CA ALA A 49 17.27 -9.31 15.49
C ALA A 49 18.25 -8.44 14.70
N ARG A 50 18.44 -8.72 13.41
CA ARG A 50 19.35 -8.00 12.50
C ARG A 50 18.67 -7.06 11.56
N ASP A 51 17.37 -7.29 11.25
CA ASP A 51 16.57 -6.50 10.32
C ASP A 51 15.42 -5.82 11.04
N SER A 52 15.37 -4.50 10.98
CA SER A 52 14.30 -3.71 11.56
C SER A 52 13.09 -3.69 10.64
N GLY A 53 12.31 -4.78 10.62
CA GLY A 53 11.00 -4.80 9.99
C GLY A 53 11.00 -4.75 8.47
N LYS A 54 11.48 -5.82 7.82
CA LYS A 54 11.32 -6.01 6.39
C LYS A 54 9.92 -6.57 6.09
N PHE A 55 9.23 -6.00 5.11
CA PHE A 55 7.94 -6.52 4.69
C PHE A 55 7.84 -6.66 3.17
N TRP A 56 6.90 -7.49 2.73
CA TRP A 56 6.57 -7.68 1.32
C TRP A 56 5.09 -7.42 1.13
N LEU A 57 4.76 -6.65 0.08
CA LEU A 57 3.40 -6.48 -0.39
C LEU A 57 3.14 -7.42 -1.56
N GLN A 58 2.15 -8.28 -1.43
CA GLN A 58 1.67 -9.09 -2.54
C GLN A 58 0.41 -8.48 -3.12
N ILE A 59 0.44 -8.17 -4.40
CA ILE A 59 -0.68 -7.58 -5.13
C ILE A 59 -1.18 -8.61 -6.14
N GLY A 60 -2.41 -9.07 -5.96
CA GLY A 60 -2.95 -10.17 -6.76
C GLY A 60 -2.15 -11.46 -6.57
N GLN A 61 -2.06 -12.28 -7.61
CA GLN A 61 -1.37 -13.57 -7.54
C GLN A 61 0.10 -13.51 -7.99
N ASN A 62 0.49 -12.49 -8.74
CA ASN A 62 1.76 -12.50 -9.48
C ASN A 62 2.71 -11.35 -9.14
N LYS A 63 2.34 -10.40 -8.30
CA LYS A 63 3.17 -9.24 -8.00
C LYS A 63 3.57 -9.20 -6.54
N LEU A 64 4.88 -9.24 -6.29
CA LEU A 64 5.46 -9.11 -4.95
C LEU A 64 6.39 -7.89 -4.92
N ILE A 65 6.17 -6.99 -3.97
CA ILE A 65 6.99 -5.79 -3.77
C ILE A 65 7.70 -5.90 -2.43
N ASP A 66 9.02 -5.86 -2.46
CA ASP A 66 9.89 -5.85 -1.28
C ASP A 66 10.01 -4.43 -0.73
N SER A 67 9.85 -4.25 0.58
CA SER A 67 9.93 -2.94 1.24
C SER A 67 11.27 -2.25 1.02
N THR A 68 12.35 -2.99 0.88
CA THR A 68 13.70 -2.43 0.63
C THR A 68 13.84 -1.85 -0.78
N GLU A 69 12.98 -2.23 -1.71
CA GLU A 69 12.96 -1.73 -3.08
C GLU A 69 12.09 -0.49 -3.27
N ILE A 70 11.29 -0.14 -2.26
CA ILE A 70 10.42 1.04 -2.30
C ILE A 70 11.28 2.30 -2.11
N SER A 71 11.33 3.14 -3.14
CA SER A 71 12.10 4.38 -3.12
C SER A 71 11.25 5.60 -2.79
N ALA A 72 9.97 5.57 -3.12
CA ALA A 72 9.05 6.66 -2.84
C ALA A 72 7.62 6.15 -2.69
N VAL A 73 6.86 6.84 -1.84
CA VAL A 73 5.43 6.60 -1.65
C VAL A 73 4.69 7.93 -1.75
N TRP A 74 3.69 7.99 -2.62
CA TRP A 74 2.77 9.11 -2.67
C TRP A 74 1.45 8.74 -2.00
N TRP A 75 1.23 9.26 -0.80
CA TRP A 75 -0.01 9.09 -0.02
C TRP A 75 -1.04 10.11 -0.47
N ARG A 76 -1.84 9.75 -1.45
CA ARG A 76 -2.73 10.72 -2.09
C ARG A 76 -4.17 10.65 -1.56
N ARG A 77 -4.87 9.56 -1.86
CA ARG A 77 -6.28 9.40 -1.48
C ARG A 77 -6.55 7.97 -1.04
N PRO A 78 -6.07 7.56 0.13
CA PRO A 78 -6.33 6.23 0.64
C PRO A 78 -7.83 6.02 0.85
N GLN A 79 -8.34 4.89 0.36
CA GLN A 79 -9.74 4.53 0.52
C GLN A 79 -9.94 3.66 1.76
N ASN A 80 -11.11 3.77 2.36
CA ASN A 80 -11.47 2.96 3.52
C ASN A 80 -11.80 1.51 3.11
N TYR A 81 -11.50 0.55 3.98
CA TYR A 81 -11.76 -0.88 3.78
C TYR A 81 -13.25 -1.29 3.79
N ARG A 82 -14.16 -0.34 3.80
CA ARG A 82 -15.58 -0.56 4.10
C ARG A 82 -16.30 -1.51 3.14
N GLN A 83 -15.87 -1.60 1.89
CA GLN A 83 -16.62 -2.34 0.87
C GLN A 83 -16.57 -3.85 1.02
N HIS A 84 -15.47 -4.41 1.52
CA HIS A 84 -15.28 -5.87 1.61
C HIS A 84 -15.71 -6.49 2.93
N ILE A 85 -15.99 -5.68 3.93
CA ILE A 85 -16.32 -6.14 5.28
C ILE A 85 -17.77 -5.91 5.67
N GLN A 86 -18.59 -5.35 4.79
CA GLN A 86 -20.01 -5.07 5.07
C GLN A 86 -20.83 -6.32 5.36
N SER A 87 -20.42 -7.48 4.84
CA SER A 87 -21.06 -8.77 5.08
C SER A 87 -20.72 -9.37 6.45
N LEU A 88 -19.73 -8.82 7.16
CA LEU A 88 -19.35 -9.30 8.49
C LEU A 88 -20.31 -8.78 9.58
N GLU A 89 -20.43 -9.53 10.68
CA GLU A 89 -21.14 -9.03 11.85
C GLU A 89 -20.47 -7.75 12.41
N PRO A 90 -21.19 -6.89 13.17
CA PRO A 90 -20.68 -5.59 13.59
C PRO A 90 -19.35 -5.64 14.35
N LEU A 91 -19.17 -6.60 15.26
CA LEU A 91 -17.93 -6.72 16.05
C LEU A 91 -16.75 -7.13 15.18
N SER A 92 -16.91 -8.15 14.33
CA SER A 92 -15.89 -8.60 13.40
C SER A 92 -15.56 -7.54 12.35
N ARG A 93 -16.56 -6.75 11.94
CA ARG A 93 -16.37 -5.62 11.03
C ARG A 93 -15.50 -4.55 11.64
N HIS A 94 -15.73 -4.17 12.90
CA HIS A 94 -14.90 -3.19 13.60
C HIS A 94 -13.45 -3.65 13.69
N PHE A 95 -13.23 -4.88 14.09
CA PHE A 95 -11.89 -5.49 14.15
C PHE A 95 -11.19 -5.49 12.77
N ALA A 96 -11.90 -5.93 11.73
CA ALA A 96 -11.36 -5.98 10.37
C ALA A 96 -11.05 -4.60 9.78
N MET A 97 -11.68 -3.54 10.29
CA MET A 97 -11.37 -2.15 9.89
C MET A 97 -10.15 -1.57 10.60
N THR A 98 -9.98 -1.86 11.88
CA THR A 98 -9.00 -1.18 12.73
C THR A 98 -7.63 -1.84 12.71
N GLU A 99 -7.57 -3.17 12.77
CA GLU A 99 -6.31 -3.90 12.89
C GLU A 99 -5.40 -3.79 11.66
N PRO A 100 -5.90 -4.02 10.43
CA PRO A 100 -5.06 -3.84 9.25
C PRO A 100 -4.60 -2.40 9.04
N ALA A 101 -5.45 -1.42 9.34
CA ALA A 101 -5.09 0.00 9.24
C ALA A 101 -3.96 0.37 10.21
N SER A 102 -4.04 -0.09 11.46
CA SER A 102 -3.00 0.14 12.47
C SER A 102 -1.68 -0.51 12.09
N MET A 103 -1.72 -1.74 11.60
CA MET A 103 -0.54 -2.47 11.13
C MET A 103 0.14 -1.74 9.98
N LEU A 104 -0.62 -1.35 8.97
CA LEU A 104 -0.11 -0.61 7.80
C LEU A 104 0.51 0.72 8.21
N HIS A 105 -0.15 1.46 9.08
CA HIS A 105 0.36 2.74 9.57
C HIS A 105 1.72 2.59 10.26
N GLY A 106 1.87 1.59 11.13
CA GLY A 106 3.14 1.31 11.80
C GLY A 106 4.26 0.94 10.83
N LEU A 107 3.95 0.08 9.87
CA LEU A 107 4.94 -0.36 8.86
C LEU A 107 5.36 0.78 7.94
N TRP A 108 4.41 1.65 7.56
CA TRP A 108 4.72 2.81 6.74
C TRP A 108 5.63 3.80 7.45
N GLN A 109 5.46 4.02 8.75
CA GLN A 109 6.31 4.93 9.52
C GLN A 109 7.76 4.45 9.61
N ASP A 110 7.99 3.16 9.60
CA ASP A 110 9.34 2.59 9.65
C ASP A 110 10.06 2.59 8.29
N ASN A 111 9.36 2.90 7.21
CA ASN A 111 9.97 2.89 5.89
C ASN A 111 10.67 4.23 5.58
N HIS A 112 11.97 4.19 5.42
CA HIS A 112 12.83 5.36 5.18
C HIS A 112 12.90 5.80 3.72
N CYS A 113 11.83 5.67 2.97
CA CYS A 113 11.75 6.17 1.59
C CYS A 113 11.29 7.63 1.54
N LEU A 114 11.29 8.21 0.35
CA LEU A 114 10.71 9.53 0.13
C LEU A 114 9.19 9.47 0.24
N TRP A 115 8.62 10.31 1.08
CA TRP A 115 7.17 10.44 1.23
C TRP A 115 6.67 11.74 0.63
N VAL A 116 5.63 11.65 -0.17
CA VAL A 116 4.85 12.79 -0.64
C VAL A 116 3.47 12.69 0.03
N ASN A 117 3.08 13.71 0.77
CA ASN A 117 1.89 13.71 1.63
C ASN A 117 1.93 12.53 2.62
N ASN A 118 2.67 12.68 3.67
CA ASN A 118 2.88 11.64 4.67
C ASN A 118 1.58 11.14 5.32
N VAL A 119 1.62 9.92 5.83
CA VAL A 119 0.52 9.25 6.55
C VAL A 119 0.11 10.04 7.79
#